data_9c4c12dec52bd9432dbccb90788f527d
#
_entry.id   9c4c12dec52bd9432dbccb90788f527d
#
_cell.length_a   1.000
_cell.length_b   1.000
_cell.length_c   1.000
_cell.angle_alpha   90.00
_cell.angle_beta   90.00
_cell.angle_gamma   90.00
#
_symmetry.space_group_name_H-M   'P 1'
#
loop_
_entity.id
_entity.type
_entity.pdbx_description
1 polymer ?
#
loop_
_entity_poly.entity_id
_entity_poly.type
_entity_poly.pdbx_seq_one_letter_code
_entity_poly.pdbx_strand_id
1 'polypeptide(L)'
;MMLLDYIEKLNECMSVEAVWAHHTAAMKEYGFNRMLYGFTRSLSANSYGDREDIMLLTTHTEEYMKAFIDGGLYYDATMVKWATENGGAKSWGMIAENADKMNEAERAVLELNVAHQITAGYSISFKEISSKAKGAIGMVSSPDMTQAETDEMWADCGRDITQMCNMAHLKLGALPYASPKRNLTSRQREVLEWVGDGKTIQDIATIMGLTGATVEKHLRLARESLDVETTAQAVLKASFHNQIFILPN
;
A
#
# COMPACT_ATOMS: atom_id res chain seq x y z
N MET A 1 -23.87 3.48 1.37
CA MET A 1 -23.41 4.59 0.45
C MET A 1 -23.54 4.13 -0.97
N MET A 2 -24.07 4.96 -1.88
CA MET A 2 -24.09 4.60 -3.32
C MET A 2 -22.68 4.71 -3.91
N LEU A 3 -22.37 3.85 -4.90
CA LEU A 3 -21.02 3.80 -5.50
C LEU A 3 -20.61 5.16 -6.11
N LEU A 4 -21.53 5.88 -6.71
CA LEU A 4 -21.22 7.21 -7.28
C LEU A 4 -20.89 8.24 -6.19
N ASP A 5 -21.64 8.28 -5.10
CA ASP A 5 -21.37 9.20 -3.98
C ASP A 5 -19.99 8.91 -3.34
N TYR A 6 -19.63 7.62 -3.28
CA TYR A 6 -18.30 7.20 -2.82
C TYR A 6 -17.19 7.75 -3.74
N ILE A 7 -17.36 7.61 -5.06
CA ILE A 7 -16.36 8.05 -6.04
C ILE A 7 -16.22 9.58 -6.04
N GLU A 8 -17.34 10.33 -5.94
CA GLU A 8 -17.29 11.78 -5.86
C GLU A 8 -16.45 12.25 -4.68
N LYS A 9 -16.73 11.74 -3.47
CA LYS A 9 -15.97 12.07 -2.28
C LYS A 9 -14.51 11.61 -2.34
N LEU A 10 -14.25 10.43 -2.94
CA LEU A 10 -12.89 9.93 -3.14
C LEU A 10 -12.06 10.88 -4.01
N ASN A 11 -12.67 11.49 -5.04
CA ASN A 11 -11.98 12.44 -5.92
C ASN A 11 -11.55 13.72 -5.20
N GLU A 12 -12.29 14.14 -4.17
CA GLU A 12 -11.95 15.30 -3.34
C GLU A 12 -10.79 15.03 -2.38
N CYS A 13 -10.47 13.76 -2.11
CA CYS A 13 -9.37 13.40 -1.20
C CYS A 13 -8.02 13.75 -1.82
N MET A 14 -7.22 14.57 -1.15
CA MET A 14 -5.90 15.06 -1.61
C MET A 14 -4.73 14.48 -0.82
N SER A 15 -4.98 13.57 0.13
CA SER A 15 -3.93 12.87 0.88
C SER A 15 -4.27 11.40 1.07
N VAL A 16 -3.24 10.59 1.34
CA VAL A 16 -3.37 9.15 1.62
C VAL A 16 -4.28 8.92 2.82
N GLU A 17 -4.13 9.73 3.87
CA GLU A 17 -4.93 9.63 5.09
C GLU A 17 -6.41 9.93 4.82
N ALA A 18 -6.72 10.94 4.00
CA ALA A 18 -8.10 11.29 3.63
C ALA A 18 -8.75 10.17 2.81
N VAL A 19 -8.03 9.60 1.84
CA VAL A 19 -8.49 8.44 1.06
C VAL A 19 -8.74 7.25 1.97
N TRP A 20 -7.79 6.95 2.86
CA TRP A 20 -7.92 5.80 3.77
C TRP A 20 -9.08 5.95 4.75
N ALA A 21 -9.23 7.13 5.35
CA ALA A 21 -10.35 7.43 6.24
C ALA A 21 -11.72 7.30 5.53
N HIS A 22 -11.84 7.87 4.32
CA HIS A 22 -13.05 7.75 3.52
C HIS A 22 -13.36 6.29 3.14
N HIS A 23 -12.34 5.55 2.66
CA HIS A 23 -12.50 4.16 2.25
C HIS A 23 -12.90 3.27 3.42
N THR A 24 -12.21 3.39 4.56
CA THR A 24 -12.52 2.57 5.74
C THR A 24 -13.88 2.88 6.33
N ALA A 25 -14.35 4.14 6.27
CA ALA A 25 -15.70 4.50 6.67
C ALA A 25 -16.75 3.85 5.76
N ALA A 26 -16.52 3.86 4.43
CA ALA A 26 -17.41 3.21 3.47
C ALA A 26 -17.49 1.69 3.68
N MET A 27 -16.35 1.03 3.91
CA MET A 27 -16.32 -0.42 4.11
C MET A 27 -17.01 -0.86 5.41
N LYS A 28 -17.04 0.00 6.43
CA LYS A 28 -17.80 -0.26 7.67
C LYS A 28 -19.30 -0.39 7.42
N GLU A 29 -19.86 0.32 6.43
CA GLU A 29 -21.28 0.21 6.07
C GLU A 29 -21.64 -1.18 5.51
N TYR A 30 -20.64 -1.91 4.98
CA TYR A 30 -20.76 -3.28 4.51
C TYR A 30 -20.38 -4.33 5.57
N GLY A 31 -20.09 -3.91 6.82
CA GLY A 31 -19.74 -4.83 7.90
C GLY A 31 -18.26 -5.17 8.01
N PHE A 32 -17.37 -4.51 7.28
CA PHE A 32 -15.93 -4.67 7.44
C PHE A 32 -15.38 -3.66 8.46
N ASN A 33 -14.83 -4.16 9.58
CA ASN A 33 -14.40 -3.29 10.67
C ASN A 33 -12.89 -3.08 10.78
N ARG A 34 -12.10 -3.96 10.18
CA ARG A 34 -10.63 -3.84 10.12
C ARG A 34 -10.12 -4.13 8.72
N MET A 35 -9.08 -3.43 8.34
CA MET A 35 -8.49 -3.55 7.02
C MET A 35 -6.98 -3.44 7.08
N LEU A 36 -6.33 -4.14 6.16
CA LEU A 36 -4.91 -4.05 5.89
C LEU A 36 -4.73 -3.92 4.38
N TYR A 37 -4.19 -2.79 3.96
CA TYR A 37 -3.82 -2.52 2.57
C TYR A 37 -2.31 -2.52 2.44
N GLY A 38 -1.79 -3.20 1.43
CA GLY A 38 -0.37 -3.21 1.06
C GLY A 38 -0.20 -2.94 -0.44
N PHE A 39 0.75 -2.08 -0.79
CA PHE A 39 1.13 -1.82 -2.17
C PHE A 39 2.64 -1.66 -2.30
N THR A 40 3.24 -2.41 -3.22
CA THR A 40 4.66 -2.32 -3.57
C THR A 40 4.86 -2.13 -5.07
N ARG A 41 5.96 -1.48 -5.45
CA ARG A 41 6.47 -1.40 -6.82
C ARG A 41 7.81 -2.12 -7.01
N SER A 42 8.19 -2.94 -6.04
CA SER A 42 9.49 -3.63 -5.98
C SER A 42 9.36 -5.13 -5.80
N LEU A 43 8.21 -5.72 -6.24
CA LEU A 43 7.97 -7.16 -6.17
C LEU A 43 9.04 -7.94 -6.96
N SER A 44 9.56 -9.00 -6.38
CA SER A 44 10.40 -10.00 -7.02
C SER A 44 9.96 -11.41 -6.63
N ALA A 45 10.55 -12.45 -7.23
CA ALA A 45 10.15 -13.85 -7.00
C ALA A 45 10.16 -14.24 -5.50
N ASN A 46 11.06 -13.66 -4.70
CA ASN A 46 11.26 -14.04 -3.31
C ASN A 46 11.15 -12.84 -2.32
N SER A 47 10.67 -11.67 -2.77
CA SER A 47 10.62 -10.48 -1.93
C SER A 47 9.54 -9.50 -2.38
N TYR A 48 8.85 -8.91 -1.43
CA TYR A 48 7.94 -7.79 -1.64
C TYR A 48 8.65 -6.43 -1.78
N GLY A 49 10.00 -6.43 -1.78
CA GLY A 49 10.82 -5.22 -1.75
C GLY A 49 11.19 -4.79 -0.33
N ASP A 50 11.87 -3.64 -0.22
CA ASP A 50 12.16 -3.03 1.07
C ASP A 50 10.84 -2.60 1.74
N ARG A 51 10.71 -2.94 3.01
CA ARG A 51 9.52 -2.60 3.81
C ARG A 51 9.23 -1.08 3.83
N GLU A 52 10.29 -0.27 3.87
CA GLU A 52 10.15 1.20 3.87
C GLU A 52 9.63 1.75 2.53
N ASP A 53 9.64 0.94 1.47
CA ASP A 53 9.12 1.30 0.15
C ASP A 53 7.69 0.75 -0.09
N ILE A 54 7.16 -0.05 0.84
CA ILE A 54 5.80 -0.57 0.78
C ILE A 54 4.83 0.44 1.39
N MET A 55 3.81 0.85 0.63
CA MET A 55 2.68 1.56 1.21
C MET A 55 1.85 0.57 2.03
N LEU A 56 1.85 0.75 3.34
CA LEU A 56 1.11 -0.09 4.27
C LEU A 56 0.12 0.77 5.06
N LEU A 57 -1.18 0.52 4.87
CA LEU A 57 -2.25 1.23 5.56
C LEU A 57 -3.10 0.21 6.34
N THR A 58 -3.42 0.50 7.59
CA THR A 58 -4.12 -0.45 8.44
C THR A 58 -5.08 0.23 9.41
N THR A 59 -6.13 -0.50 9.80
CA THR A 59 -6.98 -0.18 10.94
C THR A 59 -6.89 -1.27 12.02
N HIS A 60 -5.97 -2.22 11.89
CA HIS A 60 -5.65 -3.19 12.93
C HIS A 60 -4.91 -2.54 14.11
N THR A 61 -4.94 -3.22 15.25
CA THR A 61 -4.19 -2.80 16.43
C THR A 61 -2.68 -2.85 16.20
N GLU A 62 -1.94 -2.00 16.90
CA GLU A 62 -0.47 -1.98 16.83
C GLU A 62 0.13 -3.33 17.26
N GLU A 63 -0.47 -3.99 18.27
CA GLU A 63 -0.06 -5.31 18.73
C GLU A 63 -0.13 -6.36 17.61
N TYR A 64 -1.27 -6.43 16.90
CA TYR A 64 -1.42 -7.32 15.75
C TYR A 64 -0.40 -7.03 14.66
N MET A 65 -0.25 -5.75 14.29
CA MET A 65 0.67 -5.33 13.24
C MET A 65 2.12 -5.65 13.58
N LYS A 66 2.52 -5.50 14.85
CA LYS A 66 3.85 -5.87 15.31
C LYS A 66 4.10 -7.39 15.15
N ALA A 67 3.17 -8.23 15.55
CA ALA A 67 3.30 -9.68 15.38
C ALA A 67 3.27 -10.08 13.90
N PHE A 68 2.31 -9.55 13.13
CA PHE A 68 2.07 -9.95 11.76
C PHE A 68 3.16 -9.43 10.79
N ILE A 69 3.54 -8.16 10.91
CA ILE A 69 4.51 -7.54 10.00
C ILE A 69 5.93 -7.64 10.54
N ASP A 70 6.22 -7.17 11.78
CA ASP A 70 7.57 -7.17 12.35
C ASP A 70 8.04 -8.59 12.66
N GLY A 71 7.11 -9.47 13.07
CA GLY A 71 7.36 -10.89 13.27
C GLY A 71 7.52 -11.70 11.97
N GLY A 72 7.25 -11.10 10.80
CA GLY A 72 7.40 -11.75 9.50
C GLY A 72 6.31 -12.74 9.13
N LEU A 73 5.25 -12.87 9.93
CA LEU A 73 4.16 -13.85 9.70
C LEU A 73 3.40 -13.63 8.40
N TYR A 74 3.40 -12.40 7.86
CA TYR A 74 2.75 -12.08 6.59
C TYR A 74 3.32 -12.87 5.40
N TYR A 75 4.58 -13.34 5.46
CA TYR A 75 5.16 -14.19 4.42
C TYR A 75 4.47 -15.54 4.32
N ASP A 76 3.92 -16.05 5.42
CA ASP A 76 3.25 -17.34 5.50
C ASP A 76 1.73 -17.24 5.51
N ALA A 77 1.19 -16.02 5.49
CA ALA A 77 -0.25 -15.81 5.45
C ALA A 77 -0.85 -16.29 4.12
N THR A 78 -1.77 -17.26 4.18
CA THR A 78 -2.42 -17.88 3.01
C THR A 78 -2.99 -16.83 2.05
N MET A 79 -3.66 -15.78 2.58
CA MET A 79 -4.28 -14.76 1.74
C MET A 79 -3.27 -13.79 1.15
N VAL A 80 -2.11 -13.58 1.78
CA VAL A 80 -1.02 -12.78 1.21
C VAL A 80 -0.38 -13.54 0.05
N LYS A 81 -0.09 -14.84 0.23
CA LYS A 81 0.40 -15.73 -0.85
C LYS A 81 -0.58 -15.74 -2.02
N TRP A 82 -1.87 -15.98 -1.72
CA TRP A 82 -2.91 -15.97 -2.76
C TRP A 82 -2.94 -14.63 -3.50
N ALA A 83 -2.92 -13.52 -2.79
CA ALA A 83 -2.96 -12.18 -3.39
C ALA A 83 -1.76 -11.90 -4.29
N THR A 84 -0.59 -12.46 -3.99
CA THR A 84 0.62 -12.30 -4.83
C THR A 84 0.46 -12.99 -6.19
N GLU A 85 -0.17 -14.15 -6.21
CA GLU A 85 -0.27 -15.02 -7.39
C GLU A 85 -1.54 -14.76 -8.23
N ASN A 86 -2.56 -14.15 -7.62
CA ASN A 86 -3.89 -14.03 -8.21
C ASN A 86 -4.32 -12.57 -8.36
N GLY A 87 -5.47 -12.35 -8.97
CA GLY A 87 -6.17 -11.07 -9.07
C GLY A 87 -7.66 -11.21 -8.81
N GLY A 88 -8.30 -10.13 -8.38
CA GLY A 88 -9.72 -10.11 -8.03
C GLY A 88 -9.98 -10.41 -6.56
N ALA A 89 -11.21 -10.76 -6.21
CA ALA A 89 -11.64 -10.98 -4.84
C ALA A 89 -11.64 -12.46 -4.45
N LYS A 90 -11.36 -12.75 -3.18
CA LYS A 90 -11.37 -14.10 -2.63
C LYS A 90 -11.91 -14.13 -1.20
N SER A 91 -12.89 -14.99 -0.97
CA SER A 91 -13.40 -15.31 0.37
C SER A 91 -12.34 -16.03 1.22
N TRP A 92 -12.31 -15.72 2.51
CA TRP A 92 -11.45 -16.42 3.48
C TRP A 92 -11.97 -17.82 3.85
N GLY A 93 -13.17 -18.19 3.40
CA GLY A 93 -13.66 -19.56 3.50
C GLY A 93 -12.68 -20.60 2.96
N MET A 94 -11.86 -20.24 1.96
CA MET A 94 -10.80 -21.10 1.44
C MET A 94 -9.74 -21.50 2.49
N ILE A 95 -9.55 -20.70 3.55
CA ILE A 95 -8.59 -20.99 4.62
C ILE A 95 -9.08 -22.22 5.39
N ALA A 96 -10.37 -22.26 5.75
CA ALA A 96 -10.96 -23.40 6.43
C ALA A 96 -10.98 -24.67 5.56
N GLU A 97 -11.24 -24.55 4.25
CA GLU A 97 -11.23 -25.66 3.29
C GLU A 97 -9.85 -26.31 3.16
N ASN A 98 -8.78 -25.60 3.47
CA ASN A 98 -7.40 -26.07 3.35
C ASN A 98 -6.68 -26.24 4.69
N ALA A 99 -7.39 -26.16 5.83
CA ALA A 99 -6.81 -26.19 7.17
C ALA A 99 -5.97 -27.46 7.43
N ASP A 100 -6.40 -28.61 6.92
CA ASP A 100 -5.71 -29.90 7.09
C ASP A 100 -4.35 -29.95 6.35
N LYS A 101 -4.15 -29.09 5.35
CA LYS A 101 -2.93 -29.05 4.52
C LYS A 101 -1.93 -27.99 4.99
N MET A 102 -2.27 -27.18 5.99
CA MET A 102 -1.43 -26.10 6.48
C MET A 102 -0.17 -26.64 7.16
N ASN A 103 0.96 -26.01 6.83
CA ASN A 103 2.21 -26.20 7.54
C ASN A 103 2.20 -25.45 8.90
N GLU A 104 3.27 -25.61 9.69
CA GLU A 104 3.39 -25.00 11.02
C GLU A 104 3.35 -23.47 10.97
N ALA A 105 4.03 -22.83 9.99
CA ALA A 105 4.06 -21.38 9.84
C ALA A 105 2.68 -20.80 9.48
N GLU A 106 1.94 -21.46 8.58
CA GLU A 106 0.57 -21.09 8.22
C GLU A 106 -0.41 -21.24 9.40
N ARG A 107 -0.21 -22.26 10.24
CA ARG A 107 -0.99 -22.42 11.48
C ARG A 107 -0.71 -21.33 12.49
N ALA A 108 0.55 -20.90 12.65
CA ALA A 108 0.91 -19.79 13.53
C ALA A 108 0.21 -18.48 13.11
N VAL A 109 0.08 -18.24 11.79
CA VAL A 109 -0.70 -17.09 11.27
C VAL A 109 -2.19 -17.24 11.64
N LEU A 110 -2.76 -18.44 11.48
CA LEU A 110 -4.16 -18.69 11.81
C LEU A 110 -4.42 -18.48 13.31
N GLU A 111 -3.54 -18.96 14.17
CA GLU A 111 -3.63 -18.81 15.63
C GLU A 111 -3.57 -17.33 16.03
N LEU A 112 -2.65 -16.54 15.43
CA LEU A 112 -2.60 -15.09 15.63
C LEU A 112 -3.91 -14.43 15.20
N ASN A 113 -4.44 -14.80 14.03
CA ASN A 113 -5.69 -14.25 13.52
C ASN A 113 -6.87 -14.57 14.46
N VAL A 114 -6.99 -15.79 14.91
CA VAL A 114 -8.05 -16.20 15.87
C VAL A 114 -7.93 -15.44 17.18
N ALA A 115 -6.72 -15.32 17.73
CA ALA A 115 -6.48 -14.58 18.99
C ALA A 115 -6.90 -13.11 18.88
N HIS A 116 -6.83 -12.52 17.69
CA HIS A 116 -7.25 -11.14 17.40
C HIS A 116 -8.65 -11.05 16.76
N GLN A 117 -9.46 -12.11 16.79
CA GLN A 117 -10.81 -12.14 16.21
C GLN A 117 -10.84 -11.77 14.72
N ILE A 118 -9.86 -12.26 13.98
CA ILE A 118 -9.76 -12.13 12.52
C ILE A 118 -10.14 -13.51 11.94
N THR A 119 -11.44 -13.75 11.83
CA THR A 119 -11.98 -15.09 11.53
C THR A 119 -12.79 -15.16 10.24
N ALA A 120 -13.29 -14.03 9.77
CA ALA A 120 -14.07 -13.93 8.54
C ALA A 120 -13.67 -12.68 7.74
N GLY A 121 -13.80 -12.74 6.42
CA GLY A 121 -13.47 -11.61 5.58
C GLY A 121 -13.22 -11.96 4.13
N TYR A 122 -12.73 -10.95 3.41
CA TYR A 122 -12.35 -11.03 2.01
C TYR A 122 -10.99 -10.40 1.77
N SER A 123 -10.28 -10.91 0.78
CA SER A 123 -9.12 -10.23 0.22
C SER A 123 -9.37 -9.86 -1.23
N ILE A 124 -8.91 -8.67 -1.63
CA ILE A 124 -8.88 -8.24 -3.02
C ILE A 124 -7.43 -8.03 -3.42
N SER A 125 -7.01 -8.68 -4.50
CA SER A 125 -5.72 -8.47 -5.15
C SER A 125 -5.95 -7.66 -6.42
N PHE A 126 -5.29 -6.51 -6.51
CA PHE A 126 -5.45 -5.60 -7.64
C PHE A 126 -4.67 -6.09 -8.87
N LYS A 127 -5.22 -5.78 -10.06
CA LYS A 127 -4.52 -6.05 -11.32
C LYS A 127 -3.57 -4.91 -11.61
N GLU A 128 -2.30 -5.23 -11.69
CA GLU A 128 -1.24 -4.29 -12.01
C GLU A 128 -0.77 -4.46 -13.45
N ILE A 129 -0.32 -3.35 -14.07
CA ILE A 129 0.28 -3.38 -15.42
C ILE A 129 1.74 -3.83 -15.33
N SER A 130 2.44 -3.46 -14.25
CA SER A 130 3.84 -3.83 -14.03
C SER A 130 3.94 -5.16 -13.29
N SER A 131 4.79 -6.07 -13.76
CA SER A 131 5.12 -7.31 -13.05
C SER A 131 5.85 -7.08 -11.71
N LYS A 132 6.34 -5.85 -11.48
CA LYS A 132 6.99 -5.44 -10.24
C LYS A 132 6.04 -4.75 -9.26
N ALA A 133 4.84 -4.41 -9.68
CA ALA A 133 3.83 -3.81 -8.82
C ALA A 133 2.86 -4.87 -8.31
N LYS A 134 2.47 -4.76 -7.05
CA LYS A 134 1.43 -5.59 -6.44
C LYS A 134 0.72 -4.83 -5.34
N GLY A 135 -0.58 -4.74 -5.47
CA GLY A 135 -1.45 -4.17 -4.46
C GLY A 135 -2.50 -5.18 -4.00
N ALA A 136 -2.81 -5.18 -2.71
CA ALA A 136 -3.88 -5.99 -2.14
C ALA A 136 -4.49 -5.32 -0.91
N ILE A 137 -5.74 -5.66 -0.62
CA ILE A 137 -6.40 -5.29 0.62
C ILE A 137 -7.05 -6.54 1.24
N GLY A 138 -6.82 -6.74 2.54
CA GLY A 138 -7.57 -7.68 3.37
C GLY A 138 -8.60 -6.92 4.20
N MET A 139 -9.84 -7.39 4.20
CA MET A 139 -10.97 -6.79 4.90
C MET A 139 -11.55 -7.81 5.86
N VAL A 140 -11.52 -7.50 7.15
CA VAL A 140 -12.04 -8.34 8.24
C VAL A 140 -13.48 -7.95 8.51
N SER A 141 -14.37 -8.91 8.51
CA SER A 141 -15.78 -8.73 8.91
C SER A 141 -15.88 -8.40 10.40
N SER A 142 -16.98 -7.77 10.78
CA SER A 142 -17.30 -7.53 12.20
C SER A 142 -17.30 -8.86 12.98
N PRO A 143 -16.87 -8.87 14.26
CA PRO A 143 -16.72 -10.12 15.03
C PRO A 143 -18.02 -10.91 15.23
N ASP A 144 -19.15 -10.27 15.04
CA ASP A 144 -20.51 -10.84 15.08
C ASP A 144 -20.94 -11.48 13.75
N MET A 145 -20.14 -11.34 12.68
CA MET A 145 -20.40 -11.94 11.38
C MET A 145 -19.55 -13.19 11.17
N THR A 146 -20.21 -14.27 10.81
CA THR A 146 -19.57 -15.49 10.34
C THR A 146 -19.06 -15.36 8.90
N GLN A 147 -18.20 -16.27 8.43
CA GLN A 147 -17.78 -16.27 7.03
C GLN A 147 -18.96 -16.52 6.08
N ALA A 148 -19.92 -17.35 6.46
CA ALA A 148 -21.11 -17.62 5.64
C ALA A 148 -21.97 -16.37 5.45
N GLU A 149 -22.24 -15.61 6.52
CA GLU A 149 -22.97 -14.33 6.45
C GLU A 149 -22.19 -13.27 5.64
N THR A 150 -20.85 -13.27 5.76
CA THR A 150 -19.99 -12.41 4.94
C THR A 150 -20.08 -12.79 3.46
N ASP A 151 -20.13 -14.07 3.13
CA ASP A 151 -20.26 -14.56 1.75
C ASP A 151 -21.65 -14.25 1.16
N GLU A 152 -22.72 -14.29 1.95
CA GLU A 152 -24.08 -13.87 1.55
C GLU A 152 -24.08 -12.36 1.26
N MET A 153 -23.57 -11.52 2.15
CA MET A 153 -23.44 -10.08 1.91
C MET A 153 -22.61 -9.80 0.66
N TRP A 154 -21.52 -10.55 0.47
CA TRP A 154 -20.66 -10.39 -0.70
C TRP A 154 -21.35 -10.75 -2.01
N ALA A 155 -22.24 -11.74 -2.02
CA ALA A 155 -23.02 -12.11 -3.20
C ALA A 155 -23.86 -10.93 -3.71
N ASP A 156 -24.38 -10.10 -2.81
CA ASP A 156 -25.21 -8.94 -3.14
C ASP A 156 -24.36 -7.69 -3.45
N CYS A 157 -23.35 -7.39 -2.64
CA CYS A 157 -22.62 -6.11 -2.66
C CYS A 157 -21.17 -6.22 -3.16
N GLY A 158 -20.63 -7.42 -3.35
CA GLY A 158 -19.20 -7.64 -3.64
C GLY A 158 -18.73 -6.98 -4.94
N ARG A 159 -19.61 -6.77 -5.90
CA ARG A 159 -19.29 -6.03 -7.13
C ARG A 159 -18.97 -4.57 -6.82
N ASP A 160 -19.81 -3.90 -6.05
CA ASP A 160 -19.64 -2.48 -5.70
C ASP A 160 -18.43 -2.31 -4.79
N ILE A 161 -18.29 -3.18 -3.77
CA ILE A 161 -17.13 -3.21 -2.87
C ILE A 161 -15.82 -3.35 -3.67
N THR A 162 -15.80 -4.27 -4.65
CA THR A 162 -14.62 -4.46 -5.50
C THR A 162 -14.30 -3.20 -6.30
N GLN A 163 -15.29 -2.49 -6.85
CA GLN A 163 -15.06 -1.24 -7.57
C GLN A 163 -14.60 -0.13 -6.63
N MET A 164 -15.18 0.01 -5.45
CA MET A 164 -14.71 0.97 -4.43
C MET A 164 -13.25 0.73 -4.05
N CYS A 165 -12.87 -0.54 -3.81
CA CYS A 165 -11.48 -0.90 -3.52
C CYS A 165 -10.53 -0.60 -4.70
N ASN A 166 -10.93 -0.91 -5.94
CA ASN A 166 -10.14 -0.58 -7.13
C ASN A 166 -9.93 0.94 -7.27
N MET A 167 -10.98 1.74 -7.06
CA MET A 167 -10.88 3.20 -7.15
C MET A 167 -10.02 3.78 -6.04
N ALA A 168 -10.14 3.27 -4.80
CA ALA A 168 -9.25 3.65 -3.70
C ALA A 168 -7.80 3.32 -4.01
N HIS A 169 -7.53 2.11 -4.53
CA HIS A 169 -6.19 1.69 -4.92
C HIS A 169 -5.57 2.62 -5.98
N LEU A 170 -6.31 2.94 -7.05
CA LEU A 170 -5.86 3.86 -8.08
C LEU A 170 -5.57 5.26 -7.52
N LYS A 171 -6.44 5.77 -6.65
CA LYS A 171 -6.25 7.08 -6.01
C LYS A 171 -5.04 7.09 -5.08
N LEU A 172 -4.87 6.06 -4.23
CA LEU A 172 -3.70 5.90 -3.36
C LEU A 172 -2.40 5.83 -4.16
N GLY A 173 -2.39 5.08 -5.26
CA GLY A 173 -1.23 4.95 -6.13
C GLY A 173 -0.82 6.25 -6.84
N ALA A 174 -1.74 7.22 -6.96
CA ALA A 174 -1.48 8.53 -7.56
C ALA A 174 -1.03 9.61 -6.54
N LEU A 175 -1.22 9.35 -5.24
CA LEU A 175 -0.87 10.31 -4.18
C LEU A 175 0.59 10.15 -3.72
N PRO A 176 1.22 11.24 -3.23
CA PRO A 176 2.53 11.16 -2.60
C PRO A 176 2.48 10.23 -1.38
N TYR A 177 3.39 9.28 -1.35
CA TYR A 177 3.59 8.42 -0.19
C TYR A 177 5.08 8.17 0.03
N ALA A 178 5.53 8.41 1.24
CA ALA A 178 6.84 7.99 1.69
C ALA A 178 6.78 7.63 3.17
N SER A 179 7.49 6.57 3.57
CA SER A 179 7.72 6.34 4.98
C SER A 179 8.54 7.49 5.57
N PRO A 180 8.47 7.74 6.88
CA PRO A 180 9.26 8.79 7.52
C PRO A 180 10.76 8.72 7.21
N LYS A 181 11.29 7.51 6.99
CA LYS A 181 12.71 7.29 6.65
C LYS A 181 13.05 7.60 5.19
N ARG A 182 12.06 7.61 4.28
CA ARG A 182 12.25 7.82 2.83
C ARG A 182 11.76 9.20 2.37
N ASN A 183 11.43 10.09 3.29
CA ASN A 183 10.87 11.40 2.96
C ASN A 183 11.96 12.37 2.53
N LEU A 184 11.76 13.04 1.38
CA LEU A 184 12.65 14.04 0.85
C LEU A 184 12.29 15.44 1.39
N THR A 185 13.29 16.26 1.67
CA THR A 185 13.08 17.69 1.94
C THR A 185 12.71 18.43 0.65
N SER A 186 12.10 19.60 0.76
CA SER A 186 11.73 20.41 -0.43
C SER A 186 12.93 20.69 -1.34
N ARG A 187 14.13 20.96 -0.77
CA ARG A 187 15.35 21.21 -1.57
C ARG A 187 15.89 19.95 -2.25
N GLN A 188 15.74 18.80 -1.63
CA GLN A 188 16.11 17.52 -2.26
C GLN A 188 15.16 17.18 -3.42
N ARG A 189 13.85 17.44 -3.26
CA ARG A 189 12.86 17.27 -4.33
C ARG A 189 13.18 18.18 -5.51
N GLU A 190 13.33 19.47 -5.26
CA GLU A 190 13.60 20.47 -6.28
C GLU A 190 14.86 20.13 -7.11
N VAL A 191 15.95 19.72 -6.45
CA VAL A 191 17.16 19.30 -7.16
C VAL A 191 16.94 18.03 -7.99
N LEU A 192 16.20 17.04 -7.47
CA LEU A 192 15.89 15.81 -8.22
C LEU A 192 14.96 16.08 -9.41
N GLU A 193 14.02 17.02 -9.30
CA GLU A 193 13.15 17.45 -10.40
C GLU A 193 13.97 18.03 -11.55
N TRP A 194 14.90 18.95 -11.24
CA TRP A 194 15.79 19.52 -12.26
C TRP A 194 16.70 18.46 -12.92
N VAL A 195 17.17 17.46 -12.15
CA VAL A 195 17.90 16.32 -12.74
C VAL A 195 16.98 15.52 -13.65
N GLY A 196 15.73 15.26 -13.24
CA GLY A 196 14.73 14.59 -14.06
C GLY A 196 14.43 15.33 -15.36
N ASP A 197 14.48 16.66 -15.34
CA ASP A 197 14.35 17.55 -16.51
C ASP A 197 15.65 17.63 -17.37
N GLY A 198 16.68 16.85 -17.00
CA GLY A 198 17.92 16.77 -17.77
C GLY A 198 18.91 17.92 -17.54
N LYS A 199 18.75 18.70 -16.45
CA LYS A 199 19.67 19.80 -16.12
C LYS A 199 20.98 19.26 -15.53
N THR A 200 22.10 19.92 -15.90
CA THR A 200 23.41 19.65 -15.28
C THR A 200 23.50 20.30 -13.89
N ILE A 201 24.44 19.85 -13.06
CA ILE A 201 24.71 20.46 -11.75
C ILE A 201 24.95 21.97 -11.86
N GLN A 202 25.64 22.40 -12.91
CA GLN A 202 25.91 23.83 -13.13
C GLN A 202 24.65 24.60 -13.49
N ASP A 203 23.76 24.02 -14.31
CA ASP A 203 22.47 24.63 -14.64
C ASP A 203 21.61 24.74 -13.39
N ILE A 204 21.53 23.67 -12.59
CA ILE A 204 20.75 23.63 -11.33
C ILE A 204 21.28 24.67 -10.35
N ALA A 205 22.60 24.79 -10.19
CA ALA A 205 23.22 25.77 -9.34
C ALA A 205 22.81 27.19 -9.75
N THR A 206 22.81 27.49 -11.05
CA THR A 206 22.39 28.77 -11.60
C THR A 206 20.89 29.02 -11.39
N ILE A 207 20.02 28.06 -11.69
CA ILE A 207 18.56 28.16 -11.55
C ILE A 207 18.16 28.40 -10.09
N MET A 208 18.75 27.63 -9.16
CA MET A 208 18.40 27.69 -7.73
C MET A 208 19.16 28.78 -6.95
N GLY A 209 20.10 29.51 -7.57
CA GLY A 209 20.96 30.48 -6.88
C GLY A 209 21.89 29.82 -5.86
N LEU A 210 22.40 28.64 -6.14
CA LEU A 210 23.27 27.84 -5.28
C LEU A 210 24.66 27.68 -5.90
N THR A 211 25.58 27.09 -5.11
CA THR A 211 26.87 26.59 -5.66
C THR A 211 26.71 25.14 -6.13
N GLY A 212 27.53 24.71 -7.12
CA GLY A 212 27.56 23.32 -7.55
C GLY A 212 27.81 22.33 -6.39
N ALA A 213 28.67 22.70 -5.45
CA ALA A 213 28.92 21.91 -4.24
C ALA A 213 27.67 21.74 -3.35
N THR A 214 26.83 22.77 -3.27
CA THR A 214 25.56 22.71 -2.53
C THR A 214 24.55 21.80 -3.24
N VAL A 215 24.46 21.86 -4.57
CA VAL A 215 23.62 20.95 -5.36
C VAL A 215 24.05 19.50 -5.18
N GLU A 216 25.35 19.21 -5.27
CA GLU A 216 25.92 17.87 -5.01
C GLU A 216 25.59 17.37 -3.60
N LYS A 217 25.65 18.24 -2.60
CA LYS A 217 25.26 17.89 -1.22
C LYS A 217 23.78 17.49 -1.16
N HIS A 218 22.88 18.22 -1.80
CA HIS A 218 21.45 17.86 -1.82
C HIS A 218 21.21 16.56 -2.55
N LEU A 219 21.88 16.28 -3.67
CA LEU A 219 21.80 15.02 -4.39
C LEU A 219 22.30 13.84 -3.55
N ARG A 220 23.43 14.01 -2.84
CA ARG A 220 23.96 13.00 -1.93
C ARG A 220 22.97 12.67 -0.80
N LEU A 221 22.43 13.70 -0.15
CA LEU A 221 21.45 13.53 0.92
C LEU A 221 20.14 12.91 0.41
N ALA A 222 19.71 13.22 -0.81
CA ALA A 222 18.54 12.59 -1.42
C ALA A 222 18.77 11.08 -1.67
N ARG A 223 19.96 10.70 -2.17
CA ARG A 223 20.33 9.28 -2.33
C ARG A 223 20.33 8.55 -0.98
N GLU A 224 20.90 9.16 0.05
CA GLU A 224 20.92 8.60 1.40
C GLU A 224 19.50 8.42 1.96
N SER A 225 18.63 9.45 1.84
CA SER A 225 17.23 9.34 2.28
C SER A 225 16.46 8.24 1.55
N LEU A 226 16.68 8.08 0.24
CA LEU A 226 16.01 7.08 -0.57
C LEU A 226 16.69 5.71 -0.52
N ASP A 227 17.86 5.60 0.12
CA ASP A 227 18.67 4.38 0.20
C ASP A 227 18.99 3.81 -1.18
N VAL A 228 19.66 4.63 -1.98
CA VAL A 228 20.09 4.30 -3.34
C VAL A 228 21.50 4.82 -3.60
N GLU A 229 22.19 4.19 -4.54
CA GLU A 229 23.60 4.51 -4.83
C GLU A 229 23.75 5.64 -5.86
N THR A 230 22.86 5.70 -6.86
CA THR A 230 22.98 6.63 -7.97
C THR A 230 21.87 7.67 -8.00
N THR A 231 22.16 8.84 -8.58
CA THR A 231 21.15 9.90 -8.77
C THR A 231 20.02 9.44 -9.70
N ALA A 232 20.31 8.62 -10.70
CA ALA A 232 19.30 8.05 -11.59
C ALA A 232 18.32 7.15 -10.81
N GLN A 233 18.83 6.31 -9.91
CA GLN A 233 17.97 5.53 -9.00
C GLN A 233 17.16 6.43 -8.07
N ALA A 234 17.74 7.53 -7.57
CA ALA A 234 17.03 8.48 -6.71
C ALA A 234 15.86 9.14 -7.44
N VAL A 235 16.05 9.61 -8.67
CA VAL A 235 14.97 10.17 -9.51
C VAL A 235 13.88 9.15 -9.75
N LEU A 236 14.24 7.92 -10.15
CA LEU A 236 13.28 6.85 -10.40
C LEU A 236 12.48 6.50 -9.14
N LYS A 237 13.15 6.34 -8.00
CA LYS A 237 12.49 5.97 -6.74
C LYS A 237 11.61 7.11 -6.22
N ALA A 238 12.07 8.35 -6.26
CA ALA A 238 11.28 9.52 -5.90
C ALA A 238 10.02 9.66 -6.78
N SER A 239 10.14 9.38 -8.10
CA SER A 239 9.01 9.35 -9.02
C SER A 239 8.01 8.23 -8.67
N PHE A 240 8.47 7.02 -8.35
CA PHE A 240 7.60 5.91 -7.94
C PHE A 240 6.83 6.19 -6.65
N HIS A 241 7.40 6.99 -5.74
CA HIS A 241 6.76 7.41 -4.50
C HIS A 241 5.95 8.70 -4.65
N ASN A 242 5.82 9.22 -5.87
CA ASN A 242 5.18 10.51 -6.17
C ASN A 242 5.70 11.65 -5.28
N GLN A 243 7.01 11.66 -4.97
CA GLN A 243 7.64 12.70 -4.16
C GLN A 243 8.18 13.87 -4.98
N ILE A 244 8.26 13.73 -6.30
CA ILE A 244 8.71 14.76 -7.26
C ILE A 244 7.66 14.94 -8.34
N PHE A 245 7.69 16.11 -9.02
CA PHE A 245 6.72 16.50 -10.06
C PHE A 245 5.28 16.60 -9.55
N ILE A 246 5.10 16.98 -8.30
CA ILE A 246 3.80 17.19 -7.67
C ILE A 246 3.59 18.67 -7.35
N LEU A 247 2.32 19.09 -7.37
CA LEU A 247 1.97 20.44 -6.95
C LEU A 247 2.31 20.64 -5.46
N PRO A 248 2.92 21.76 -5.08
CA PRO A 248 3.09 22.10 -3.67
C PRO A 248 1.70 22.23 -3.00
N ASN A 249 1.53 21.58 -1.87
CA ASN A 249 0.35 21.73 -1.02
C ASN A 249 0.38 23.07 -0.28
#